data_14a79b16d0c539cb1eb57c75038b513d
#
_entry.id   14a79b16d0c539cb1eb57c75038b513d
#
_cell.length_a   1.000
_cell.length_b   1.000
_cell.length_c   1.000
_cell.angle_alpha   90.00
_cell.angle_beta   90.00
_cell.angle_gamma   90.00
#
_symmetry.space_group_name_H-M   'P 1'
#
loop_
_entity.id
_entity.type
_entity.pdbx_description
1 polymer ?
#
loop_
_entity_poly.entity_id
_entity_poly.type
_entity_poly.pdbx_seq_one_letter_code
_entity_poly.pdbx_strand_id
1 'polypeptide(L)'
;SIIGTFFVKISKNGTVMGALYKGFIVSALFSILGIYLVIDYFVGMNTSFNMPGFGDFNSKDIFYCSLVGLIVTALFIWVTEYYTSTNYRPVKSVAKASETGHGTNVIQGLAISMEATAVPALIICIAIIVSSNIAGLFGIAISVTSMLALAGMVVALDAYGPVTDNAGGIAEMAELP
;
A
#
# COMPACT_ATOMS: atom_id res chain seq x y z
N SER A 1 -3.07 -11.65 -4.08
CA SER A 1 -2.30 -11.02 -5.18
C SER A 1 -2.46 -11.77 -6.51
N ILE A 2 -2.16 -13.10 -6.63
CA ILE A 2 -2.21 -13.85 -7.91
C ILE A 2 -3.57 -13.72 -8.62
N ILE A 3 -4.69 -13.86 -7.91
CA ILE A 3 -6.03 -13.70 -8.50
C ILE A 3 -6.22 -12.29 -9.05
N GLY A 4 -5.72 -11.28 -8.36
CA GLY A 4 -5.84 -9.88 -8.78
C GLY A 4 -5.16 -9.58 -10.11
N THR A 5 -4.07 -10.28 -10.46
CA THR A 5 -3.36 -10.05 -11.74
C THR A 5 -4.23 -10.36 -12.96
N PHE A 6 -5.15 -11.31 -12.87
CA PHE A 6 -6.08 -11.62 -13.96
C PHE A 6 -7.07 -10.50 -14.27
N PHE A 7 -7.27 -9.58 -13.33
CA PHE A 7 -8.16 -8.42 -13.46
C PHE A 7 -7.42 -7.15 -13.91
N VAL A 8 -6.10 -7.18 -13.99
CA VAL A 8 -5.29 -6.08 -14.54
C VAL A 8 -5.46 -6.06 -16.06
N LYS A 9 -6.51 -5.40 -16.52
CA LYS A 9 -6.80 -5.24 -17.96
C LYS A 9 -7.09 -3.78 -18.27
N ILE A 10 -6.39 -3.25 -19.27
CA ILE A 10 -6.59 -1.89 -19.75
C ILE A 10 -7.86 -1.85 -20.60
N SER A 11 -8.78 -0.96 -20.27
CA SER A 11 -9.95 -0.66 -21.10
C SER A 11 -9.55 0.28 -22.24
N LYS A 12 -10.32 0.31 -23.35
CA LYS A 12 -10.04 1.15 -24.55
C LYS A 12 -9.75 2.62 -24.24
N ASN A 13 -10.33 3.16 -23.16
CA ASN A 13 -10.13 4.55 -22.70
C ASN A 13 -9.56 4.61 -21.26
N GLY A 14 -8.96 3.52 -20.77
CA GLY A 14 -8.44 3.43 -19.40
C GLY A 14 -6.95 3.76 -19.31
N THR A 15 -6.54 4.25 -18.14
CA THR A 15 -5.12 4.45 -17.81
C THR A 15 -4.52 3.15 -17.28
N VAL A 16 -3.21 2.98 -17.44
CA VAL A 16 -2.46 1.82 -16.91
C VAL A 16 -2.58 1.75 -15.39
N MET A 17 -2.43 2.90 -14.71
CA MET A 17 -2.60 2.99 -13.25
C MET A 17 -4.01 2.55 -12.81
N GLY A 18 -5.04 2.95 -13.55
CA GLY A 18 -6.42 2.51 -13.29
C GLY A 18 -6.61 0.99 -13.42
N ALA A 19 -5.88 0.33 -14.34
CA ALA A 19 -5.89 -1.13 -14.46
C ALA A 19 -5.20 -1.81 -13.28
N LEU A 20 -4.06 -1.28 -12.83
CA LEU A 20 -3.33 -1.76 -11.65
C LEU A 20 -4.16 -1.62 -10.37
N TYR A 21 -4.84 -0.48 -10.18
CA TYR A 21 -5.76 -0.28 -9.05
C TYR A 21 -6.93 -1.26 -9.04
N LYS A 22 -7.49 -1.61 -10.19
CA LYS A 22 -8.51 -2.68 -10.27
C LYS A 22 -7.97 -4.01 -9.74
N GLY A 23 -6.78 -4.41 -10.17
CA GLY A 23 -6.12 -5.61 -9.67
C GLY A 23 -5.86 -5.56 -8.16
N PHE A 24 -5.45 -4.39 -7.65
CA PHE A 24 -5.24 -4.17 -6.22
C PHE A 24 -6.54 -4.32 -5.41
N ILE A 25 -7.62 -3.65 -5.83
CA ILE A 25 -8.92 -3.72 -5.14
C ILE A 25 -9.46 -5.15 -5.13
N VAL A 26 -9.39 -5.85 -6.27
CA VAL A 26 -9.80 -7.26 -6.34
C VAL A 26 -8.96 -8.12 -5.40
N SER A 27 -7.63 -7.92 -5.37
CA SER A 27 -6.75 -8.63 -4.43
C SER A 27 -7.13 -8.36 -2.98
N ALA A 28 -7.47 -7.12 -2.63
CA ALA A 28 -7.88 -6.74 -1.28
C ALA A 28 -9.19 -7.45 -0.88
N LEU A 29 -10.19 -7.46 -1.76
CA LEU A 29 -11.46 -8.15 -1.50
C LEU A 29 -11.28 -9.65 -1.31
N PHE A 30 -10.47 -10.31 -2.17
CA PHE A 30 -10.15 -11.72 -1.99
C PHE A 30 -9.31 -11.99 -0.73
N SER A 31 -8.46 -11.06 -0.32
CA SER A 31 -7.69 -11.18 0.92
C SER A 31 -8.61 -11.10 2.15
N ILE A 32 -9.57 -10.18 2.17
CA ILE A 32 -10.57 -10.09 3.24
C ILE A 32 -11.36 -11.38 3.36
N LEU A 33 -11.88 -11.89 2.23
CA LEU A 33 -12.63 -13.14 2.20
C LEU A 33 -11.75 -14.32 2.64
N GLY A 34 -10.51 -14.41 2.13
CA GLY A 34 -9.59 -15.48 2.47
C GLY A 34 -9.22 -15.49 3.95
N ILE A 35 -8.93 -14.33 4.54
CA ILE A 35 -8.64 -14.20 5.97
C ILE A 35 -9.85 -14.63 6.79
N TYR A 36 -11.06 -14.18 6.44
CA TYR A 36 -12.28 -14.59 7.11
C TYR A 36 -12.45 -16.12 7.10
N LEU A 37 -12.34 -16.76 5.92
CA LEU A 37 -12.50 -18.20 5.77
C LEU A 37 -11.43 -19.00 6.54
N VAL A 38 -10.18 -18.53 6.54
CA VAL A 38 -9.09 -19.18 7.27
C VAL A 38 -9.32 -19.10 8.77
N ILE A 39 -9.71 -17.93 9.30
CA ILE A 39 -10.00 -17.78 10.72
C ILE A 39 -11.21 -18.65 11.11
N ASP A 40 -12.27 -18.65 10.32
CA ASP A 40 -13.48 -19.43 10.61
C ASP A 40 -13.21 -20.94 10.58
N TYR A 41 -12.49 -21.43 9.57
CA TYR A 41 -12.20 -22.85 9.39
C TYR A 41 -11.22 -23.42 10.44
N PHE A 42 -10.11 -22.72 10.72
CA PHE A 42 -9.06 -23.25 11.60
C PHE A 42 -9.26 -22.91 13.08
N VAL A 43 -9.91 -21.81 13.37
CA VAL A 43 -10.01 -21.26 14.72
C VAL A 43 -11.47 -21.21 15.20
N GLY A 44 -12.41 -20.92 14.30
CA GLY A 44 -13.80 -20.62 14.61
C GLY A 44 -13.99 -19.18 15.09
N MET A 45 -14.98 -18.48 14.53
CA MET A 45 -15.19 -17.04 14.76
C MET A 45 -15.61 -16.64 16.18
N ASN A 46 -15.99 -17.58 17.01
CA ASN A 46 -16.42 -17.32 18.39
C ASN A 46 -15.43 -17.83 19.45
N THR A 47 -14.23 -18.21 19.05
CA THR A 47 -13.19 -18.69 19.97
C THR A 47 -12.58 -17.51 20.73
N SER A 48 -12.49 -17.63 22.06
CA SER A 48 -11.83 -16.67 22.94
C SER A 48 -10.45 -17.17 23.31
N PHE A 49 -9.47 -16.29 23.34
CA PHE A 49 -8.10 -16.57 23.73
C PHE A 49 -7.75 -15.77 24.97
N ASN A 50 -7.12 -16.46 25.92
CA ASN A 50 -6.47 -15.84 27.06
C ASN A 50 -4.98 -16.16 26.95
N MET A 51 -4.19 -15.18 26.54
CA MET A 51 -2.75 -15.38 26.39
C MET A 51 -1.99 -14.54 27.42
N PRO A 52 -1.23 -15.17 28.32
CA PRO A 52 -0.39 -14.44 29.28
C PRO A 52 0.54 -13.47 28.55
N GLY A 53 0.47 -12.19 28.90
CA GLY A 53 1.27 -11.12 28.30
C GLY A 53 0.70 -10.49 27.04
N PHE A 54 -0.36 -11.04 26.43
CA PHE A 54 -0.99 -10.49 25.22
C PHE A 54 -2.42 -10.00 25.44
N GLY A 55 -3.03 -10.36 26.57
CA GLY A 55 -4.41 -10.01 26.93
C GLY A 55 -5.46 -11.01 26.45
N ASP A 56 -6.72 -10.67 26.71
CA ASP A 56 -7.89 -11.45 26.30
C ASP A 56 -8.41 -10.88 24.98
N PHE A 57 -8.59 -11.74 23.98
CA PHE A 57 -9.13 -11.34 22.68
C PHE A 57 -9.87 -12.50 22.02
N ASN A 58 -10.71 -12.19 21.04
CA ASN A 58 -11.52 -13.16 20.31
C ASN A 58 -11.03 -13.32 18.87
N SER A 59 -11.46 -14.39 18.19
CA SER A 59 -11.17 -14.57 16.76
C SER A 59 -11.67 -13.40 15.91
N LYS A 60 -12.76 -12.74 16.28
CA LYS A 60 -13.26 -11.53 15.62
C LYS A 60 -12.27 -10.38 15.72
N ASP A 61 -11.58 -10.23 16.84
CA ASP A 61 -10.58 -9.21 17.07
C ASP A 61 -9.37 -9.42 16.16
N ILE A 62 -8.98 -10.68 15.94
CA ILE A 62 -7.97 -11.07 14.96
C ILE A 62 -8.37 -10.61 13.54
N PHE A 63 -9.63 -10.85 13.17
CA PHE A 63 -10.15 -10.42 11.88
C PHE A 63 -10.15 -8.88 11.74
N TYR A 64 -10.58 -8.15 12.78
CA TYR A 64 -10.53 -6.68 12.76
C TYR A 64 -9.11 -6.14 12.67
N CYS A 65 -8.15 -6.71 13.40
CA CYS A 65 -6.74 -6.34 13.27
C CYS A 65 -6.21 -6.60 11.84
N SER A 66 -6.64 -7.69 11.21
CA SER A 66 -6.29 -7.99 9.82
C SER A 66 -6.85 -6.94 8.85
N LEU A 67 -8.08 -6.47 9.06
CA LEU A 67 -8.67 -5.38 8.28
C LEU A 67 -7.88 -4.08 8.45
N VAL A 68 -7.44 -3.76 9.67
CA VAL A 68 -6.59 -2.59 9.92
C VAL A 68 -5.33 -2.65 9.04
N GLY A 69 -4.64 -3.80 8.97
CA GLY A 69 -3.45 -3.96 8.12
C GLY A 69 -3.73 -3.75 6.63
N LEU A 70 -4.84 -4.30 6.12
CA LEU A 70 -5.24 -4.09 4.71
C LEU A 70 -5.57 -2.62 4.41
N ILE A 71 -6.24 -1.93 5.34
CA ILE A 71 -6.55 -0.50 5.23
C ILE A 71 -5.27 0.34 5.23
N VAL A 72 -4.33 0.05 6.10
CA VAL A 72 -3.02 0.72 6.15
C VAL A 72 -2.29 0.59 4.81
N THR A 73 -2.29 -0.60 4.22
CA THR A 73 -1.69 -0.82 2.89
C THR A 73 -2.34 0.05 1.82
N ALA A 74 -3.67 0.13 1.81
CA ALA A 74 -4.40 0.98 0.86
C ALA A 74 -4.09 2.47 1.06
N LEU A 75 -4.02 2.93 2.30
CA LEU A 75 -3.67 4.31 2.64
C LEU A 75 -2.22 4.64 2.22
N PHE A 76 -1.29 3.71 2.37
CA PHE A 76 0.10 3.92 1.93
C PHE A 76 0.20 4.10 0.42
N ILE A 77 -0.50 3.27 -0.36
CA ILE A 77 -0.54 3.43 -1.82
C ILE A 77 -1.09 4.81 -2.19
N TRP A 78 -2.19 5.22 -1.57
CA TRP A 78 -2.80 6.52 -1.83
C TRP A 78 -1.87 7.70 -1.49
N VAL A 79 -1.19 7.66 -0.34
CA VAL A 79 -0.22 8.69 0.06
C VAL A 79 0.99 8.69 -0.87
N THR A 80 1.52 7.52 -1.21
CA THR A 80 2.65 7.38 -2.14
C THR A 80 2.32 7.98 -3.50
N GLU A 81 1.14 7.67 -4.05
CA GLU A 81 0.68 8.24 -5.31
C GLU A 81 0.63 9.78 -5.26
N TYR A 82 0.12 10.35 -4.16
CA TYR A 82 0.09 11.80 -4.01
C TYR A 82 1.48 12.44 -4.09
N TYR A 83 2.50 11.82 -3.50
CA TYR A 83 3.86 12.37 -3.48
C TYR A 83 4.68 12.04 -4.73
N THR A 84 4.31 11.03 -5.51
CA THR A 84 5.09 10.53 -6.66
C THR A 84 4.47 10.83 -8.02
N SER A 85 3.16 11.09 -8.08
CA SER A 85 2.50 11.37 -9.35
C SER A 85 2.75 12.78 -9.85
N THR A 86 2.97 12.92 -11.15
CA THR A 86 3.17 14.20 -11.86
C THR A 86 1.96 15.13 -11.82
N ASN A 87 0.78 14.62 -11.44
CA ASN A 87 -0.45 15.39 -11.37
C ASN A 87 -0.55 16.29 -10.13
N TYR A 88 0.21 15.97 -9.07
CA TYR A 88 0.07 16.64 -7.77
C TYR A 88 1.19 17.65 -7.48
N ARG A 89 0.95 18.49 -6.47
CA ARG A 89 1.84 19.56 -6.05
C ARG A 89 3.28 19.12 -5.76
N PRO A 90 3.53 18.00 -5.05
CA PRO A 90 4.89 17.63 -4.66
C PRO A 90 5.84 17.54 -5.86
N VAL A 91 5.51 16.71 -6.84
CA VAL A 91 6.34 16.51 -8.03
C VAL A 91 6.43 17.80 -8.86
N LYS A 92 5.32 18.53 -9.05
CA LYS A 92 5.32 19.81 -9.76
C LYS A 92 6.22 20.86 -9.10
N SER A 93 6.32 20.88 -7.76
CA SER A 93 7.17 21.83 -7.05
C SER A 93 8.65 21.53 -7.24
N VAL A 94 9.03 20.24 -7.28
CA VAL A 94 10.41 19.81 -7.57
C VAL A 94 10.77 20.13 -9.03
N ALA A 95 9.88 19.85 -9.97
CA ALA A 95 10.09 20.18 -11.38
C ALA A 95 10.29 21.69 -11.59
N LYS A 96 9.47 22.53 -10.94
CA LYS A 96 9.61 23.98 -10.99
C LYS A 96 10.93 24.48 -10.38
N ALA A 97 11.39 23.86 -9.29
CA ALA A 97 12.67 24.21 -8.68
C ALA A 97 13.86 23.88 -9.59
N SER A 98 13.72 22.93 -10.51
CA SER A 98 14.75 22.58 -11.50
C SER A 98 15.04 23.71 -12.50
N GLU A 99 14.07 24.60 -12.77
CA GLU A 99 14.23 25.76 -13.64
C GLU A 99 15.24 26.78 -13.10
N THR A 100 15.43 26.82 -11.78
CA THR A 100 16.30 27.80 -11.09
C THR A 100 17.72 27.26 -10.82
N GLY A 101 17.95 25.97 -11.03
CA GLY A 101 19.27 25.35 -10.92
C GLY A 101 19.29 24.04 -10.13
N HIS A 102 20.42 23.35 -10.18
CA HIS A 102 20.60 22.05 -9.55
C HIS A 102 20.50 22.09 -8.03
N GLY A 103 21.06 23.13 -7.39
CA GLY A 103 21.02 23.28 -5.92
C GLY A 103 19.59 23.43 -5.40
N THR A 104 18.77 24.25 -6.03
CA THR A 104 17.37 24.46 -5.67
C THR A 104 16.52 23.21 -5.88
N ASN A 105 16.79 22.43 -6.92
CA ASN A 105 16.13 21.15 -7.16
C ASN A 105 16.41 20.16 -6.01
N VAL A 106 17.69 20.01 -5.61
CA VAL A 106 18.07 19.10 -4.50
C VAL A 106 17.42 19.54 -3.18
N ILE A 107 17.45 20.84 -2.87
CA ILE A 107 16.81 21.36 -1.63
C ILE A 107 15.31 21.11 -1.65
N GLN A 108 14.63 21.38 -2.77
CA GLN A 108 13.20 21.15 -2.88
C GLN A 108 12.86 19.65 -2.81
N GLY A 109 13.67 18.79 -3.44
CA GLY A 109 13.52 17.34 -3.36
C GLY A 109 13.63 16.83 -1.92
N LEU A 110 14.62 17.30 -1.16
CA LEU A 110 14.77 16.96 0.26
C LEU A 110 13.59 17.47 1.10
N ALA A 111 13.12 18.69 0.85
CA ALA A 111 11.97 19.24 1.56
C ALA A 111 10.69 18.40 1.35
N ILE A 112 10.40 18.02 0.10
CA ILE A 112 9.26 17.15 -0.23
C ILE A 112 9.45 15.74 0.35
N SER A 113 10.65 15.19 0.33
CA SER A 113 10.95 13.90 0.95
C SER A 113 10.65 13.89 2.46
N MET A 114 11.05 14.94 3.17
CA MET A 114 10.75 15.08 4.60
C MET A 114 9.25 15.28 4.86
N GLU A 115 8.57 16.08 4.03
CA GLU A 115 7.11 16.27 4.11
C GLU A 115 6.38 14.93 3.91
N ALA A 116 6.83 14.11 2.95
CA ALA A 116 6.22 12.83 2.59
C ALA A 116 6.24 11.79 3.72
N THR A 117 7.12 11.92 4.71
CA THR A 117 7.19 10.97 5.83
C THR A 117 6.12 11.20 6.90
N ALA A 118 5.54 12.39 6.98
CA ALA A 118 4.65 12.77 8.08
C ALA A 118 3.33 11.97 8.08
N VAL A 119 2.66 11.89 6.94
CA VAL A 119 1.37 11.18 6.85
C VAL A 119 1.52 9.67 7.06
N PRO A 120 2.49 8.96 6.43
CA PRO A 120 2.75 7.55 6.74
C PRO A 120 3.05 7.29 8.21
N ALA A 121 3.86 8.14 8.87
CA ALA A 121 4.15 7.98 10.29
C ALA A 121 2.89 8.07 11.15
N LEU A 122 1.99 9.03 10.87
CA LEU A 122 0.71 9.14 11.56
C LEU A 122 -0.20 7.93 11.33
N ILE A 123 -0.26 7.42 10.11
CA ILE A 123 -1.04 6.21 9.77
C ILE A 123 -0.53 5.02 10.59
N ILE A 124 0.80 4.82 10.67
CA ILE A 124 1.39 3.75 11.46
C ILE A 124 1.07 3.91 12.94
N CYS A 125 1.23 5.09 13.51
CA CYS A 125 0.93 5.35 14.93
C CYS A 125 -0.54 5.04 15.25
N ILE A 126 -1.47 5.49 14.41
CA ILE A 126 -2.91 5.21 14.57
C ILE A 126 -3.18 3.71 14.47
N ALA A 127 -2.59 3.03 13.48
CA ALA A 127 -2.77 1.59 13.29
C ALA A 127 -2.26 0.78 14.49
N ILE A 128 -1.11 1.16 15.06
CA ILE A 128 -0.55 0.53 16.25
C ILE A 128 -1.51 0.71 17.43
N ILE A 129 -1.99 1.93 17.68
CA ILE A 129 -2.91 2.23 18.78
C ILE A 129 -4.21 1.43 18.62
N VAL A 130 -4.80 1.44 17.43
CA VAL A 130 -6.06 0.72 17.16
C VAL A 130 -5.87 -0.79 17.35
N SER A 131 -4.85 -1.38 16.73
CA SER A 131 -4.59 -2.82 16.82
C SER A 131 -4.24 -3.27 18.25
N SER A 132 -3.49 -2.45 18.98
CA SER A 132 -3.14 -2.69 20.39
C SER A 132 -4.37 -2.64 21.30
N ASN A 133 -5.31 -1.73 21.04
CA ASN A 133 -6.56 -1.65 21.83
C ASN A 133 -7.51 -2.80 21.53
N ILE A 134 -7.45 -3.42 20.35
CA ILE A 134 -8.32 -4.54 19.95
C ILE A 134 -7.78 -5.86 20.51
N ALA A 135 -6.51 -6.19 20.30
CA ALA A 135 -5.93 -7.49 20.66
C ALA A 135 -4.48 -7.40 21.17
N GLY A 136 -4.12 -6.30 21.84
CA GLY A 136 -2.80 -6.10 22.43
C GLY A 136 -1.67 -6.20 21.41
N LEU A 137 -0.49 -6.65 21.84
CA LEU A 137 0.67 -6.85 20.98
C LEU A 137 0.42 -7.88 19.87
N PHE A 138 -0.43 -8.88 20.14
CA PHE A 138 -0.80 -9.87 19.12
C PHE A 138 -1.58 -9.23 17.98
N GLY A 139 -2.47 -8.28 18.27
CA GLY A 139 -3.22 -7.53 17.27
C GLY A 139 -2.32 -6.72 16.33
N ILE A 140 -1.24 -6.13 16.87
CA ILE A 140 -0.24 -5.43 16.04
C ILE A 140 0.45 -6.43 15.09
N ALA A 141 0.88 -7.59 15.59
CA ALA A 141 1.52 -8.62 14.77
C ALA A 141 0.60 -9.12 13.64
N ILE A 142 -0.67 -9.33 13.93
CA ILE A 142 -1.67 -9.72 12.92
C ILE A 142 -1.87 -8.62 11.87
N SER A 143 -1.98 -7.36 12.28
CA SER A 143 -2.11 -6.23 11.35
C SER A 143 -0.93 -6.16 10.39
N VAL A 144 0.30 -6.24 10.90
CA VAL A 144 1.52 -6.23 10.08
C VAL A 144 1.57 -7.42 9.12
N THR A 145 1.23 -8.62 9.62
CA THR A 145 1.23 -9.83 8.79
C THR A 145 0.19 -9.75 7.67
N SER A 146 -0.99 -9.19 7.95
CA SER A 146 -2.06 -9.07 6.96
C SER A 146 -1.73 -8.08 5.83
N MET A 147 -0.89 -7.06 6.08
CA MET A 147 -0.38 -6.18 5.02
C MET A 147 0.33 -6.97 3.91
N LEU A 148 1.03 -8.06 4.26
CA LEU A 148 1.74 -8.91 3.31
C LEU A 148 0.81 -9.63 2.31
N ALA A 149 -0.48 -9.76 2.62
CA ALA A 149 -1.45 -10.34 1.68
C ALA A 149 -1.55 -9.56 0.36
N LEU A 150 -1.26 -8.27 0.38
CA LEU A 150 -1.27 -7.37 -0.77
C LEU A 150 0.10 -7.10 -1.36
N ALA A 151 1.19 -7.59 -0.73
CA ALA A 151 2.57 -7.27 -1.10
C ALA A 151 2.85 -7.50 -2.60
N GLY A 152 2.35 -8.59 -3.20
CA GLY A 152 2.56 -8.87 -4.62
C GLY A 152 1.97 -7.81 -5.55
N MET A 153 0.82 -7.22 -5.21
CA MET A 153 0.25 -6.12 -5.99
C MET A 153 0.94 -4.79 -5.73
N VAL A 154 1.40 -4.56 -4.49
CA VAL A 154 2.20 -3.37 -4.14
C VAL A 154 3.50 -3.38 -4.91
N VAL A 155 4.24 -4.50 -4.90
CA VAL A 155 5.48 -4.66 -5.67
C VAL A 155 5.25 -4.48 -7.17
N ALA A 156 4.13 -4.95 -7.71
CA ALA A 156 3.79 -4.75 -9.12
C ALA A 156 3.55 -3.27 -9.46
N LEU A 157 2.91 -2.50 -8.56
CA LEU A 157 2.73 -1.06 -8.69
C LEU A 157 4.07 -0.32 -8.65
N ASP A 158 4.93 -0.66 -7.69
CA ASP A 158 6.24 -0.04 -7.51
C ASP A 158 7.19 -0.36 -8.68
N ALA A 159 7.18 -1.60 -9.19
CA ALA A 159 8.02 -2.03 -10.29
C ALA A 159 7.59 -1.45 -11.66
N TYR A 160 6.34 -1.02 -11.79
CA TYR A 160 5.83 -0.47 -13.04
C TYR A 160 6.62 0.76 -13.50
N GLY A 161 6.94 1.70 -12.60
CA GLY A 161 7.71 2.89 -12.91
C GLY A 161 9.07 2.57 -13.54
N PRO A 162 9.98 1.89 -12.83
CA PRO A 162 11.30 1.53 -13.37
C PRO A 162 11.25 0.72 -14.67
N VAL A 163 10.27 -0.17 -14.83
CA VAL A 163 10.12 -0.94 -16.08
C VAL A 163 9.75 -0.06 -17.25
N THR A 164 8.81 0.88 -17.07
CA THR A 164 8.39 1.80 -18.13
C THR A 164 9.47 2.83 -18.47
N ASP A 165 10.20 3.33 -17.47
CA ASP A 165 11.31 4.27 -17.69
C ASP A 165 12.43 3.60 -18.49
N ASN A 166 12.80 2.37 -18.15
CA ASN A 166 13.79 1.62 -18.92
C ASN A 166 13.30 1.33 -20.35
N ALA A 167 12.03 0.93 -20.51
CA ALA A 167 11.46 0.69 -21.83
C ALA A 167 11.43 1.96 -22.69
N GLY A 168 11.06 3.10 -22.09
CA GLY A 168 11.10 4.41 -22.74
C GLY A 168 12.52 4.81 -23.15
N GLY A 169 13.51 4.64 -22.28
CA GLY A 169 14.92 4.92 -22.58
C GLY A 169 15.48 4.05 -23.73
N ILE A 170 15.09 2.76 -23.77
CA ILE A 170 15.47 1.88 -24.89
C ILE A 170 14.82 2.35 -26.19
N ALA A 171 13.54 2.72 -26.16
CA ALA A 171 12.82 3.20 -27.33
C ALA A 171 13.45 4.48 -27.87
N GLU A 172 13.81 5.43 -26.98
CA GLU A 172 14.48 6.68 -27.35
C GLU A 172 15.87 6.43 -27.96
N MET A 173 16.70 5.58 -27.32
CA MET A 173 18.03 5.24 -27.84
C MET A 173 17.98 4.47 -29.15
N ALA A 174 16.92 3.73 -29.42
CA ALA A 174 16.71 2.99 -30.67
C ALA A 174 15.96 3.80 -31.74
N GLU A 175 15.68 5.09 -31.46
CA GLU A 175 14.95 5.99 -32.35
C GLU A 175 13.60 5.41 -32.81
N LEU A 176 12.91 4.68 -31.95
CA LEU A 176 11.59 4.12 -32.22
C LEU A 176 10.53 5.25 -32.29
N PRO A 177 9.53 5.12 -33.19
CA PRO A 177 8.48 6.12 -33.31
C PRO A 177 7.54 6.18 -32.09
#